data_619d8d4a0026e2412185ebc3fd74d887
#
_entry.id   619d8d4a0026e2412185ebc3fd74d887
#
_cell.length_a   1.000
_cell.length_b   1.000
_cell.length_c   1.000
_cell.angle_alpha   90.00
_cell.angle_beta   90.00
_cell.angle_gamma   90.00
#
_symmetry.space_group_name_H-M   'P 1'
#
loop_
_entity.id
_entity.type
_entity.pdbx_description
1 polymer ?
#
loop_
_entity_poly.entity_id
_entity_poly.type
_entity_poly.pdbx_seq_one_letter_code
_entity_poly.pdbx_strand_id
1 'polypeptide(L)'
;MRKLKSLVCGSKFGQFYIDAISKMKECVEFIGIFSNGSERSRLCAEKYNVNLYTSIDKIPEDIDIVFIAVRTGVMGGDGSELALKFLSKGIHVFIEQPIHIDEMKKCVKCSIEKGVFFHVANFYKYMDTVHKYIECSKGLLRKNEILSIECACANQVIYSLLDNILRIFREKARFSIENFWIQNQDFFIASGSINDIPLSIKVYNSVNTVDSDSYCYYLQQINIYTSEGMLFMVDV
;
A
#
# COMPACT_ATOMS: atom_id res chain seq x y z
N MET A 1 5.40 -24.97 16.39
CA MET A 1 5.73 -23.52 16.42
C MET A 1 4.54 -22.76 16.99
N ARG A 2 4.72 -21.77 17.88
CA ARG A 2 3.60 -20.94 18.36
C ARG A 2 3.00 -20.15 17.20
N LYS A 3 1.66 -20.11 17.08
CA LYS A 3 0.98 -19.26 16.10
C LYS A 3 1.09 -17.81 16.52
N LEU A 4 1.22 -16.92 15.55
CA LEU A 4 1.19 -15.48 15.79
C LEU A 4 -0.26 -15.02 16.02
N LYS A 5 -0.54 -14.37 17.13
CA LYS A 5 -1.85 -13.77 17.41
C LYS A 5 -2.00 -12.48 16.63
N SER A 6 -3.03 -12.42 15.79
CA SER A 6 -3.27 -11.31 14.86
C SER A 6 -4.59 -10.60 15.08
N LEU A 7 -4.59 -9.29 14.87
CA LEU A 7 -5.76 -8.41 14.90
C LEU A 7 -5.86 -7.66 13.56
N VAL A 8 -7.07 -7.44 13.07
CA VAL A 8 -7.31 -6.59 11.90
C VAL A 8 -8.06 -5.33 12.32
N CYS A 9 -7.51 -4.15 11.98
CA CYS A 9 -8.15 -2.86 12.20
C CYS A 9 -8.85 -2.40 10.95
N GLY A 10 -10.17 -2.23 11.01
CA GLY A 10 -11.05 -1.90 9.89
C GLY A 10 -11.68 -3.14 9.25
N SER A 11 -12.96 -3.01 8.86
CA SER A 11 -13.77 -4.13 8.34
C SER A 11 -14.24 -3.91 6.89
N LYS A 12 -13.81 -2.85 6.20
CA LYS A 12 -14.08 -2.63 4.78
C LYS A 12 -13.00 -3.29 3.93
N PHE A 13 -11.90 -2.62 3.72
CA PHE A 13 -10.73 -3.19 3.03
C PHE A 13 -10.05 -4.29 3.87
N GLY A 14 -10.14 -4.22 5.18
CA GLY A 14 -9.63 -5.26 6.10
C GLY A 14 -10.16 -6.66 5.85
N GLN A 15 -11.29 -6.83 5.12
CA GLN A 15 -11.78 -8.15 4.75
C GLN A 15 -10.78 -8.95 3.91
N PHE A 16 -10.00 -8.29 3.04
CA PHE A 16 -8.96 -8.96 2.27
C PHE A 16 -7.89 -9.59 3.17
N TYR A 17 -7.50 -8.87 4.23
CA TYR A 17 -6.55 -9.40 5.23
C TYR A 17 -7.17 -10.53 6.04
N ILE A 18 -8.43 -10.39 6.46
CA ILE A 18 -9.15 -11.43 7.22
C ILE A 18 -9.26 -12.71 6.38
N ASP A 19 -9.64 -12.60 5.10
CA ASP A 19 -9.72 -13.75 4.21
C ASP A 19 -8.36 -14.43 4.01
N ALA A 20 -7.29 -13.66 3.89
CA ALA A 20 -5.94 -14.20 3.79
C ALA A 20 -5.51 -14.91 5.09
N ILE A 21 -5.69 -14.26 6.24
CA ILE A 21 -5.34 -14.79 7.56
C ILE A 21 -6.14 -16.06 7.86
N SER A 22 -7.42 -16.10 7.49
CA SER A 22 -8.29 -17.26 7.70
C SER A 22 -7.80 -18.52 6.97
N LYS A 23 -6.98 -18.36 5.94
CA LYS A 23 -6.32 -19.45 5.19
C LYS A 23 -4.96 -19.86 5.78
N MET A 24 -4.39 -19.04 6.67
CA MET A 24 -3.07 -19.25 7.26
C MET A 24 -3.14 -19.84 8.66
N LYS A 25 -4.12 -20.67 8.95
CA LYS A 25 -4.41 -21.23 10.30
C LYS A 25 -3.26 -21.99 10.95
N GLU A 26 -2.31 -22.47 10.16
CA GLU A 26 -1.12 -23.15 10.67
C GLU A 26 -0.13 -22.20 11.34
N CYS A 27 -0.06 -20.94 10.87
CA CYS A 27 0.93 -19.96 11.30
C CYS A 27 0.33 -18.82 12.13
N VAL A 28 -0.95 -18.49 11.88
CA VAL A 28 -1.60 -17.29 12.43
C VAL A 28 -2.90 -17.68 13.14
N GLU A 29 -3.11 -17.11 14.32
CA GLU A 29 -4.35 -17.14 15.09
C GLU A 29 -5.05 -15.78 14.93
N PHE A 30 -6.19 -15.75 14.26
CA PHE A 30 -6.99 -14.53 14.10
C PHE A 30 -7.88 -14.34 15.33
N ILE A 31 -7.57 -13.35 16.16
CA ILE A 31 -8.25 -13.15 17.46
C ILE A 31 -9.39 -12.13 17.41
N GLY A 32 -9.42 -11.24 16.42
CA GLY A 32 -10.49 -10.27 16.35
C GLY A 32 -10.31 -9.11 15.39
N ILE A 33 -11.34 -8.27 15.38
CA ILE A 33 -11.42 -7.06 14.59
C ILE A 33 -11.46 -5.85 15.53
N PHE A 34 -10.67 -4.81 15.24
CA PHE A 34 -10.78 -3.51 15.87
C PHE A 34 -11.48 -2.53 14.93
N SER A 35 -12.56 -1.90 15.40
CA SER A 35 -13.30 -0.90 14.60
C SER A 35 -14.23 -0.06 15.48
N ASN A 36 -14.90 0.93 14.88
CA ASN A 36 -15.88 1.79 15.56
C ASN A 36 -17.23 1.09 15.89
N GLY A 37 -17.35 -0.22 15.70
CA GLY A 37 -18.55 -0.97 16.07
C GLY A 37 -19.73 -0.78 15.09
N SER A 38 -19.48 -0.43 13.82
CA SER A 38 -20.52 -0.37 12.79
C SER A 38 -21.17 -1.73 12.58
N GLU A 39 -22.38 -1.73 12.04
CA GLU A 39 -23.11 -2.97 11.70
C GLU A 39 -22.28 -3.90 10.82
N ARG A 40 -21.62 -3.36 9.77
CA ARG A 40 -20.68 -4.13 8.94
C ARG A 40 -19.58 -4.82 9.76
N SER A 41 -19.04 -4.14 10.76
CA SER A 41 -17.98 -4.71 11.62
C SER A 41 -18.50 -5.83 12.51
N ARG A 42 -19.75 -5.70 13.00
CA ARG A 42 -20.41 -6.74 13.80
C ARG A 42 -20.65 -7.97 12.96
N LEU A 43 -21.29 -7.80 11.79
CA LEU A 43 -21.52 -8.90 10.85
C LEU A 43 -20.23 -9.59 10.40
N CYS A 44 -19.15 -8.80 10.21
CA CYS A 44 -17.85 -9.34 9.88
C CYS A 44 -17.28 -10.18 11.03
N ALA A 45 -17.34 -9.71 12.27
CA ALA A 45 -16.86 -10.45 13.43
C ALA A 45 -17.69 -11.75 13.66
N GLU A 46 -19.01 -11.69 13.49
CA GLU A 46 -19.90 -12.86 13.54
C GLU A 46 -19.55 -13.89 12.46
N LYS A 47 -19.38 -13.45 11.21
CA LYS A 47 -19.02 -14.32 10.08
C LYS A 47 -17.76 -15.14 10.34
N TYR A 48 -16.75 -14.54 10.97
CA TYR A 48 -15.46 -15.19 11.24
C TYR A 48 -15.38 -15.77 12.67
N ASN A 49 -16.44 -15.64 13.46
CA ASN A 49 -16.52 -16.08 14.87
C ASN A 49 -15.34 -15.57 15.70
N VAL A 50 -15.11 -14.24 15.65
CA VAL A 50 -14.03 -13.58 16.39
C VAL A 50 -14.55 -12.38 17.16
N ASN A 51 -13.75 -11.88 18.12
CA ASN A 51 -14.12 -10.73 18.93
C ASN A 51 -14.14 -9.43 18.12
N LEU A 52 -15.08 -8.55 18.45
CA LEU A 52 -15.08 -7.17 18.00
C LEU A 52 -14.64 -6.24 19.13
N TYR A 53 -13.52 -5.59 18.96
CA TYR A 53 -12.98 -4.60 19.88
C TYR A 53 -13.32 -3.19 19.39
N THR A 54 -13.89 -2.36 20.26
CA THR A 54 -14.23 -0.95 19.98
C THR A 54 -13.37 0.03 20.80
N SER A 55 -12.54 -0.49 21.70
CA SER A 55 -11.56 0.27 22.45
C SER A 55 -10.23 -0.47 22.46
N ILE A 56 -9.14 0.28 22.35
CA ILE A 56 -7.76 -0.25 22.40
C ILE A 56 -7.46 -0.93 23.74
N ASP A 57 -8.05 -0.45 24.84
CA ASP A 57 -7.82 -0.97 26.18
C ASP A 57 -8.44 -2.35 26.42
N LYS A 58 -9.37 -2.76 25.54
CA LYS A 58 -10.02 -4.08 25.59
C LYS A 58 -9.29 -5.12 24.74
N ILE A 59 -8.31 -4.70 23.97
CA ILE A 59 -7.51 -5.60 23.13
C ILE A 59 -6.54 -6.37 24.04
N PRO A 60 -6.42 -7.70 23.90
CA PRO A 60 -5.45 -8.50 24.67
C PRO A 60 -4.02 -7.99 24.49
N GLU A 61 -3.22 -8.04 25.54
CA GLU A 61 -1.81 -7.57 25.51
C GLU A 61 -0.88 -8.51 24.75
N ASP A 62 -1.28 -9.77 24.58
CA ASP A 62 -0.47 -10.84 24.00
C ASP A 62 -0.62 -10.97 22.47
N ILE A 63 -0.96 -9.85 21.78
CA ILE A 63 -1.01 -9.77 20.33
C ILE A 63 0.40 -9.63 19.76
N ASP A 64 0.69 -10.39 18.71
CA ASP A 64 1.98 -10.34 18.01
C ASP A 64 1.96 -9.34 16.85
N ILE A 65 0.88 -9.30 16.06
CA ILE A 65 0.80 -8.48 14.83
C ILE A 65 -0.57 -7.88 14.62
N VAL A 66 -0.58 -6.65 14.12
CA VAL A 66 -1.80 -5.92 13.75
C VAL A 66 -1.76 -5.53 12.29
N PHE A 67 -2.85 -5.80 11.56
CA PHE A 67 -3.08 -5.38 10.18
C PHE A 67 -4.01 -4.17 10.19
N ILE A 68 -3.52 -3.01 9.77
CA ILE A 68 -4.26 -1.74 9.83
C ILE A 68 -4.75 -1.38 8.43
N ALA A 69 -6.05 -1.55 8.20
CA ALA A 69 -6.77 -1.16 6.99
C ALA A 69 -7.70 0.04 7.25
N VAL A 70 -7.26 0.93 8.13
CA VAL A 70 -7.91 2.21 8.45
C VAL A 70 -7.18 3.31 7.69
N ARG A 71 -7.92 4.30 7.18
CA ARG A 71 -7.33 5.44 6.47
C ARG A 71 -6.29 6.14 7.33
N THR A 72 -5.18 6.52 6.71
CA THR A 72 -4.13 7.33 7.35
C THR A 72 -4.43 8.83 7.25
N GLY A 73 -3.58 9.69 7.81
CA GLY A 73 -3.74 11.14 7.77
C GLY A 73 -3.85 11.71 6.36
N VAL A 74 -3.16 11.15 5.39
CA VAL A 74 -3.27 11.53 3.96
C VAL A 74 -4.71 11.41 3.44
N MET A 75 -5.47 10.48 3.97
CA MET A 75 -6.87 10.20 3.60
C MET A 75 -7.87 10.67 4.66
N GLY A 76 -7.44 11.55 5.57
CA GLY A 76 -8.29 12.12 6.63
C GLY A 76 -8.67 11.14 7.74
N GLY A 77 -7.83 10.14 8.01
CA GLY A 77 -8.02 9.15 9.07
C GLY A 77 -6.86 9.11 10.07
N ASP A 78 -6.98 8.28 11.08
CA ASP A 78 -6.06 8.11 12.21
C ASP A 78 -5.25 6.81 12.18
N GLY A 79 -5.20 6.13 11.02
CA GLY A 79 -4.51 4.85 10.86
C GLY A 79 -3.04 4.89 11.28
N SER A 80 -2.32 5.98 11.00
CA SER A 80 -0.92 6.15 11.36
C SER A 80 -0.72 6.33 12.87
N GLU A 81 -1.64 7.05 13.53
CA GLU A 81 -1.63 7.19 14.99
C GLU A 81 -1.92 5.84 15.67
N LEU A 82 -2.86 5.09 15.11
CA LEU A 82 -3.16 3.74 15.56
C LEU A 82 -1.94 2.82 15.42
N ALA A 83 -1.21 2.92 14.30
CA ALA A 83 0.04 2.19 14.09
C ALA A 83 1.07 2.51 15.18
N LEU A 84 1.29 3.79 15.48
CA LEU A 84 2.20 4.22 16.53
C LEU A 84 1.82 3.68 17.90
N LYS A 85 0.51 3.62 18.24
CA LYS A 85 0.03 3.05 19.49
C LYS A 85 0.38 1.57 19.63
N PHE A 86 0.23 0.78 18.57
CA PHE A 86 0.58 -0.64 18.59
C PHE A 86 2.11 -0.86 18.60
N LEU A 87 2.85 -0.12 17.76
CA LEU A 87 4.32 -0.17 17.76
C LEU A 87 4.90 0.16 19.13
N SER A 88 4.38 1.19 19.81
CA SER A 88 4.86 1.58 21.15
C SER A 88 4.65 0.50 22.22
N LYS A 89 3.66 -0.38 22.02
CA LYS A 89 3.40 -1.55 22.86
C LYS A 89 4.26 -2.78 22.48
N GLY A 90 5.14 -2.67 21.48
CA GLY A 90 5.99 -3.79 21.05
C GLY A 90 5.26 -4.78 20.12
N ILE A 91 4.22 -4.34 19.41
CA ILE A 91 3.43 -5.15 18.50
C ILE A 91 3.86 -4.86 17.07
N HIS A 92 4.05 -5.90 16.24
CA HIS A 92 4.34 -5.75 14.83
C HIS A 92 3.15 -5.12 14.10
N VAL A 93 3.43 -4.22 13.15
CA VAL A 93 2.39 -3.52 12.39
C VAL A 93 2.58 -3.67 10.89
N PHE A 94 1.50 -4.07 10.24
CA PHE A 94 1.33 -4.02 8.80
C PHE A 94 0.20 -3.03 8.50
N ILE A 95 0.50 -1.92 7.80
CA ILE A 95 -0.46 -0.85 7.52
C ILE A 95 -0.74 -0.70 6.03
N GLU A 96 -2.00 -0.44 5.69
CA GLU A 96 -2.41 -0.19 4.31
C GLU A 96 -1.94 1.20 3.84
N GLN A 97 -1.61 1.27 2.57
CA GLN A 97 -1.27 2.53 1.89
C GLN A 97 -2.53 3.40 1.63
N PRO A 98 -2.38 4.69 1.34
CA PRO A 98 -1.17 5.50 1.41
C PRO A 98 -0.85 5.96 2.84
N ILE A 99 0.42 6.27 3.09
CA ILE A 99 0.87 6.88 4.35
C ILE A 99 1.78 8.08 4.05
N HIS A 100 1.61 9.18 4.77
CA HIS A 100 2.46 10.34 4.61
C HIS A 100 3.89 10.04 5.07
N ILE A 101 4.90 10.60 4.37
CA ILE A 101 6.31 10.32 4.65
C ILE A 101 6.71 10.61 6.10
N ASP A 102 6.19 11.68 6.70
CA ASP A 102 6.53 12.04 8.07
C ASP A 102 5.86 11.13 9.10
N GLU A 103 4.65 10.64 8.82
CA GLU A 103 3.99 9.60 9.63
C GLU A 103 4.76 8.27 9.53
N MET A 104 5.15 7.90 8.31
CA MET A 104 5.96 6.69 8.07
C MET A 104 7.29 6.76 8.82
N LYS A 105 8.01 7.91 8.78
CA LYS A 105 9.27 8.10 9.52
C LYS A 105 9.09 7.89 11.02
N LYS A 106 7.98 8.42 11.61
CA LYS A 106 7.67 8.21 13.02
C LYS A 106 7.44 6.73 13.34
N CYS A 107 6.67 6.04 12.51
CA CYS A 107 6.41 4.60 12.67
C CYS A 107 7.69 3.76 12.55
N VAL A 108 8.53 4.04 11.55
CA VAL A 108 9.82 3.36 11.37
C VAL A 108 10.73 3.59 12.58
N LYS A 109 10.86 4.84 13.05
CA LYS A 109 11.65 5.15 14.25
C LYS A 109 11.16 4.35 15.47
N CYS A 110 9.85 4.39 15.73
CA CYS A 110 9.25 3.64 16.84
C CYS A 110 9.48 2.15 16.71
N SER A 111 9.33 1.57 15.52
CA SER A 111 9.55 0.14 15.29
C SER A 111 10.98 -0.29 15.58
N ILE A 112 11.98 0.51 15.20
CA ILE A 112 13.39 0.27 15.50
C ILE A 112 13.64 0.32 17.01
N GLU A 113 13.14 1.36 17.70
CA GLU A 113 13.28 1.53 19.15
C GLU A 113 12.66 0.38 19.94
N LYS A 114 11.57 -0.21 19.45
CA LYS A 114 10.85 -1.31 20.09
C LYS A 114 11.28 -2.71 19.63
N GLY A 115 12.14 -2.81 18.61
CA GLY A 115 12.58 -4.09 18.06
C GLY A 115 11.47 -4.87 17.36
N VAL A 116 10.50 -4.18 16.75
CA VAL A 116 9.36 -4.76 16.05
C VAL A 116 9.34 -4.38 14.57
N PHE A 117 8.60 -5.11 13.75
CA PHE A 117 8.46 -4.83 12.34
C PHE A 117 7.35 -3.80 12.08
N PHE A 118 7.63 -2.88 11.18
CA PHE A 118 6.66 -1.98 10.56
C PHE A 118 6.73 -2.15 9.04
N HIS A 119 5.60 -2.43 8.40
CA HIS A 119 5.53 -2.61 6.96
C HIS A 119 4.33 -1.85 6.38
N VAL A 120 4.57 -1.10 5.30
CA VAL A 120 3.52 -0.48 4.49
C VAL A 120 3.15 -1.43 3.36
N ALA A 121 1.87 -1.75 3.25
CA ALA A 121 1.36 -2.67 2.24
C ALA A 121 1.56 -2.13 0.83
N ASN A 122 2.00 -3.00 -0.06
CA ASN A 122 1.85 -2.82 -1.50
C ASN A 122 1.42 -4.17 -2.08
N PHE A 123 0.13 -4.27 -2.34
CA PHE A 123 -0.46 -5.50 -2.89
C PHE A 123 0.06 -5.81 -4.30
N TYR A 124 0.21 -4.77 -5.13
CA TYR A 124 0.49 -4.91 -6.56
C TYR A 124 1.79 -5.66 -6.86
N LYS A 125 2.83 -5.46 -6.08
CA LYS A 125 4.12 -6.14 -6.28
C LYS A 125 4.05 -7.67 -6.20
N TYR A 126 2.99 -8.22 -5.61
CA TYR A 126 2.79 -9.67 -5.47
C TYR A 126 1.90 -10.24 -6.57
N MET A 127 1.34 -9.42 -7.46
CA MET A 127 0.58 -9.89 -8.61
C MET A 127 1.53 -10.46 -9.67
N ASP A 128 1.20 -11.62 -10.22
CA ASP A 128 2.04 -12.31 -11.22
C ASP A 128 2.33 -11.44 -12.44
N THR A 129 1.34 -10.67 -12.91
CA THR A 129 1.48 -9.75 -14.03
C THR A 129 2.52 -8.67 -13.75
N VAL A 130 2.43 -8.04 -12.58
CA VAL A 130 3.38 -7.00 -12.15
C VAL A 130 4.77 -7.57 -11.98
N HIS A 131 4.89 -8.75 -11.36
CA HIS A 131 6.17 -9.42 -11.19
C HIS A 131 6.84 -9.73 -12.54
N LYS A 132 6.10 -10.30 -13.48
CA LYS A 132 6.61 -10.59 -14.85
C LYS A 132 7.02 -9.29 -15.56
N TYR A 133 6.21 -8.25 -15.47
CA TYR A 133 6.52 -6.95 -16.05
C TYR A 133 7.85 -6.39 -15.50
N ILE A 134 8.02 -6.39 -14.17
CA ILE A 134 9.25 -5.93 -13.52
C ILE A 134 10.47 -6.75 -13.99
N GLU A 135 10.38 -8.07 -14.10
CA GLU A 135 11.50 -8.91 -14.55
C GLU A 135 11.85 -8.68 -16.03
N CYS A 136 10.85 -8.52 -16.92
CA CYS A 136 11.09 -8.12 -18.32
C CYS A 136 11.77 -6.75 -18.38
N SER A 137 11.27 -5.77 -17.63
CA SER A 137 11.83 -4.41 -17.58
C SER A 137 13.29 -4.40 -17.10
N LYS A 138 13.64 -5.20 -16.10
CA LYS A 138 15.03 -5.40 -15.66
C LYS A 138 15.91 -6.01 -16.76
N GLY A 139 15.33 -6.86 -17.61
CA GLY A 139 16.02 -7.41 -18.78
C GLY A 139 16.41 -6.29 -19.76
N LEU A 140 15.47 -5.41 -20.11
CA LEU A 140 15.70 -4.27 -20.97
C LEU A 140 16.71 -3.28 -20.36
N LEU A 141 16.58 -2.97 -19.06
CA LEU A 141 17.51 -2.09 -18.37
C LEU A 141 18.96 -2.60 -18.41
N ARG A 142 19.17 -3.91 -18.22
CA ARG A 142 20.52 -4.50 -18.30
C ARG A 142 21.17 -4.36 -19.67
N LYS A 143 20.38 -4.28 -20.73
CA LYS A 143 20.86 -4.08 -22.10
C LYS A 143 20.98 -2.61 -22.49
N ASN A 144 20.61 -1.66 -21.60
CA ASN A 144 20.52 -0.23 -21.88
C ASN A 144 19.56 0.13 -23.02
N GLU A 145 18.46 -0.60 -23.15
CA GLU A 145 17.49 -0.45 -24.24
C GLU A 145 16.35 0.53 -23.91
N ILE A 146 16.21 0.96 -22.64
CA ILE A 146 15.13 1.85 -22.21
C ILE A 146 15.42 3.29 -22.65
N LEU A 147 14.55 3.85 -23.49
CA LEU A 147 14.61 5.22 -23.97
C LEU A 147 13.79 6.19 -23.12
N SER A 148 12.59 5.77 -22.67
CA SER A 148 11.72 6.57 -21.81
C SER A 148 10.71 5.70 -21.09
N ILE A 149 10.12 6.25 -20.03
CA ILE A 149 9.07 5.61 -19.24
C ILE A 149 7.90 6.59 -19.13
N GLU A 150 6.71 6.12 -19.48
CA GLU A 150 5.47 6.86 -19.29
C GLU A 150 4.53 6.08 -18.39
N CYS A 151 3.98 6.77 -17.41
CA CYS A 151 3.08 6.16 -16.43
C CYS A 151 1.78 6.93 -16.34
N ALA A 152 0.75 6.21 -15.98
CA ALA A 152 -0.49 6.85 -15.58
C ALA A 152 -1.11 6.06 -14.41
N CYS A 153 -1.74 6.74 -13.45
CA CYS A 153 -2.39 6.07 -12.32
C CYS A 153 -3.49 6.92 -11.68
N ALA A 154 -4.33 6.25 -10.91
CA ALA A 154 -5.15 6.95 -9.92
C ALA A 154 -4.32 7.40 -8.72
N ASN A 155 -4.67 8.53 -8.12
CA ASN A 155 -3.92 9.09 -6.99
C ASN A 155 -3.80 8.12 -5.81
N GLN A 156 -4.83 7.32 -5.53
CA GLN A 156 -4.81 6.35 -4.42
C GLN A 156 -3.76 5.25 -4.57
N VAL A 157 -3.26 5.00 -5.78
CA VAL A 157 -2.28 3.93 -6.05
C VAL A 157 -0.91 4.45 -6.51
N ILE A 158 -0.67 5.76 -6.44
CA ILE A 158 0.61 6.38 -6.83
C ILE A 158 1.79 5.78 -6.06
N TYR A 159 1.60 5.45 -4.78
CA TYR A 159 2.63 4.79 -3.97
C TYR A 159 3.03 3.45 -4.59
N SER A 160 2.06 2.63 -4.97
CA SER A 160 2.31 1.33 -5.60
C SER A 160 2.96 1.47 -6.97
N LEU A 161 2.54 2.45 -7.78
CA LEU A 161 3.17 2.74 -9.06
C LEU A 161 4.66 3.06 -8.89
N LEU A 162 4.98 3.98 -7.98
CA LEU A 162 6.36 4.38 -7.70
C LEU A 162 7.20 3.21 -7.15
N ASP A 163 6.65 2.39 -6.25
CA ASP A 163 7.34 1.20 -5.74
C ASP A 163 7.62 0.19 -6.88
N ASN A 164 6.67 -0.01 -7.79
CA ASN A 164 6.87 -0.89 -8.95
C ASN A 164 7.98 -0.38 -9.89
N ILE A 165 8.00 0.93 -10.17
CA ILE A 165 9.07 1.55 -10.97
C ILE A 165 10.43 1.41 -10.26
N LEU A 166 10.50 1.75 -8.97
CA LEU A 166 11.74 1.64 -8.19
C LEU A 166 12.29 0.20 -8.16
N ARG A 167 11.43 -0.80 -8.18
CA ARG A 167 11.83 -2.23 -8.25
C ARG A 167 12.52 -2.61 -9.54
N ILE A 168 12.25 -1.93 -10.64
CA ILE A 168 12.97 -2.12 -11.90
C ILE A 168 14.44 -1.70 -11.74
N PHE A 169 14.68 -0.58 -11.07
CA PHE A 169 16.01 0.04 -10.90
C PHE A 169 16.76 -0.42 -9.65
N ARG A 170 16.07 -1.11 -8.73
CA ARG A 170 16.63 -1.56 -7.44
C ARG A 170 17.11 -0.40 -6.55
N GLU A 171 18.11 -0.65 -5.68
CA GLU A 171 18.65 0.31 -4.71
C GLU A 171 19.39 1.50 -5.35
N LYS A 172 19.68 1.45 -6.64
CA LYS A 172 20.43 2.49 -7.36
C LYS A 172 19.51 3.52 -8.05
N ALA A 173 18.23 3.51 -7.76
CA ALA A 173 17.29 4.46 -8.37
C ALA A 173 17.55 5.89 -7.88
N ARG A 174 17.86 6.79 -8.80
CA ARG A 174 17.89 8.24 -8.58
C ARG A 174 16.69 8.84 -9.31
N PHE A 175 15.74 9.31 -8.56
CA PHE A 175 14.47 9.86 -9.06
C PHE A 175 14.54 11.38 -9.00
N SER A 176 14.23 12.05 -10.10
CA SER A 176 14.11 13.51 -10.20
C SER A 176 12.76 13.89 -10.78
N ILE A 177 12.07 14.84 -10.16
CA ILE A 177 10.91 15.51 -10.72
C ILE A 177 11.33 16.94 -11.05
N GLU A 178 11.24 17.32 -12.33
CA GLU A 178 11.70 18.61 -12.83
C GLU A 178 10.54 19.54 -13.12
N ASN A 179 9.40 18.98 -13.56
CA ASN A 179 8.22 19.75 -13.89
C ASN A 179 6.99 19.10 -13.28
N PHE A 180 6.07 19.96 -12.86
CA PHE A 180 4.75 19.56 -12.36
C PHE A 180 3.73 20.57 -12.85
N TRP A 181 2.62 20.10 -13.44
CA TRP A 181 1.52 20.97 -13.84
C TRP A 181 0.17 20.27 -13.72
N ILE A 182 -0.86 21.07 -13.45
CA ILE A 182 -2.25 20.64 -13.38
C ILE A 182 -2.84 20.79 -14.78
N GLN A 183 -3.21 19.68 -15.40
CA GLN A 183 -3.79 19.68 -16.75
C GLN A 183 -5.24 20.17 -16.72
N ASN A 184 -6.02 19.71 -15.73
CA ASN A 184 -7.39 20.14 -15.43
C ASN A 184 -7.72 19.77 -13.97
N GLN A 185 -9.00 19.88 -13.58
CA GLN A 185 -9.41 19.54 -12.19
C GLN A 185 -9.11 18.09 -11.79
N ASP A 186 -9.08 17.18 -12.76
CA ASP A 186 -8.98 15.74 -12.51
C ASP A 186 -7.56 15.18 -12.71
N PHE A 187 -6.71 15.88 -13.47
CA PHE A 187 -5.40 15.36 -13.82
C PHE A 187 -4.26 16.32 -13.49
N PHE A 188 -3.21 15.77 -12.92
CA PHE A 188 -1.91 16.43 -12.92
C PHE A 188 -0.85 15.55 -13.59
N ILE A 189 0.20 16.18 -14.08
CA ILE A 189 1.31 15.54 -14.77
C ILE A 189 2.60 15.95 -14.06
N ALA A 190 3.46 14.97 -13.79
CA ALA A 190 4.81 15.17 -13.33
C ALA A 190 5.77 14.62 -14.38
N SER A 191 6.85 15.33 -14.69
CA SER A 191 7.90 14.82 -15.55
C SER A 191 9.27 15.06 -14.95
N GLY A 192 10.21 14.21 -15.32
CA GLY A 192 11.57 14.23 -14.85
C GLY A 192 12.35 13.03 -15.36
N SER A 193 13.14 12.41 -14.52
CA SER A 193 13.95 11.26 -14.90
C SER A 193 14.11 10.25 -13.76
N ILE A 194 14.46 9.03 -14.13
CA ILE A 194 14.98 8.01 -13.23
C ILE A 194 16.27 7.45 -13.83
N ASN A 195 17.40 7.64 -13.13
CA ASN A 195 18.75 7.30 -13.62
C ASN A 195 19.02 7.85 -15.03
N ASP A 196 18.67 9.13 -15.26
CA ASP A 196 18.80 9.85 -16.53
C ASP A 196 17.87 9.37 -17.66
N ILE A 197 17.03 8.36 -17.41
CA ILE A 197 15.97 7.94 -18.34
C ILE A 197 14.75 8.86 -18.15
N PRO A 198 14.25 9.51 -19.21
CA PRO A 198 13.07 10.36 -19.13
C PRO A 198 11.86 9.63 -18.56
N LEU A 199 11.14 10.31 -17.66
CA LEU A 199 9.97 9.78 -17.00
C LEU A 199 8.84 10.80 -17.01
N SER A 200 7.63 10.37 -17.37
CA SER A 200 6.41 11.15 -17.17
C SER A 200 5.37 10.34 -16.39
N ILE A 201 4.64 11.00 -15.51
CA ILE A 201 3.59 10.38 -14.70
C ILE A 201 2.34 11.24 -14.79
N LYS A 202 1.27 10.69 -15.34
CA LYS A 202 -0.06 11.31 -15.36
C LYS A 202 -0.89 10.72 -14.23
N VAL A 203 -1.39 11.57 -13.33
CA VAL A 203 -2.16 11.14 -12.17
C VAL A 203 -3.60 11.63 -12.25
N TYR A 204 -4.53 10.71 -12.13
CA TYR A 204 -5.95 11.00 -12.01
C TYR A 204 -6.29 11.26 -10.54
N ASN A 205 -6.75 12.47 -10.24
CA ASN A 205 -6.98 12.95 -8.88
C ASN A 205 -8.46 13.21 -8.56
N SER A 206 -9.38 12.76 -9.40
CA SER A 206 -10.81 12.87 -9.09
C SER A 206 -11.18 11.83 -8.05
N VAL A 207 -11.33 12.28 -6.81
CA VAL A 207 -11.84 11.47 -5.70
C VAL A 207 -13.19 12.02 -5.30
N ASN A 208 -14.25 11.23 -5.40
CA ASN A 208 -15.56 11.62 -4.88
C ASN A 208 -15.50 11.59 -3.35
N THR A 209 -15.45 12.75 -2.73
CA THR A 209 -15.38 12.88 -1.27
C THR A 209 -16.70 12.55 -0.56
N VAL A 210 -17.81 12.55 -1.29
CA VAL A 210 -19.15 12.25 -0.75
C VAL A 210 -19.40 10.74 -0.76
N ASP A 211 -18.90 10.02 -1.78
CA ASP A 211 -19.00 8.58 -1.87
C ASP A 211 -17.72 7.92 -1.34
N SER A 212 -17.80 7.37 -0.14
CA SER A 212 -16.67 6.63 0.48
C SER A 212 -16.28 5.36 -0.30
N ASP A 213 -17.13 4.93 -1.22
CA ASP A 213 -16.97 3.76 -2.08
C ASP A 213 -16.71 4.15 -3.54
N SER A 214 -16.33 5.41 -3.77
CA SER A 214 -15.90 5.88 -5.09
C SER A 214 -14.80 4.98 -5.64
N TYR A 215 -15.14 4.26 -6.69
CA TYR A 215 -14.21 3.37 -7.39
C TYR A 215 -13.56 4.12 -8.52
N CYS A 216 -12.22 4.06 -8.55
CA CYS A 216 -11.50 4.40 -9.74
C CYS A 216 -11.32 3.13 -10.59
N TYR A 217 -11.87 3.12 -11.79
CA TYR A 217 -11.74 1.99 -12.72
C TYR A 217 -10.39 1.95 -13.43
N TYR A 218 -9.62 3.01 -13.27
CA TYR A 218 -8.29 3.14 -13.82
C TYR A 218 -7.29 3.14 -12.66
N LEU A 219 -6.50 2.08 -12.53
CA LEU A 219 -5.58 1.94 -11.40
C LEU A 219 -4.18 2.38 -11.77
N GLN A 220 -3.48 1.63 -12.62
CA GLN A 220 -2.11 2.00 -13.02
C GLN A 220 -1.75 1.42 -14.39
N GLN A 221 -0.91 2.19 -15.09
CA GLN A 221 -0.33 1.83 -16.37
C GLN A 221 1.14 2.24 -16.36
N ILE A 222 2.00 1.39 -16.91
CA ILE A 222 3.43 1.67 -17.10
C ILE A 222 3.81 1.26 -18.52
N ASN A 223 4.34 2.21 -19.28
CA ASN A 223 4.87 2.01 -20.63
C ASN A 223 6.38 2.26 -20.64
N ILE A 224 7.15 1.31 -21.11
CA ILE A 224 8.59 1.44 -21.33
C ILE A 224 8.83 1.42 -22.83
N TYR A 225 9.44 2.49 -23.34
CA TYR A 225 9.79 2.64 -24.74
C TYR A 225 11.23 2.23 -24.99
N THR A 226 11.44 1.51 -26.08
CA THR A 226 12.75 1.08 -26.57
C THR A 226 12.88 1.42 -28.04
N SER A 227 14.07 1.28 -28.63
CA SER A 227 14.29 1.46 -30.09
C SER A 227 13.52 0.42 -30.92
N GLU A 228 13.18 -0.73 -30.35
CA GLU A 228 12.57 -1.86 -31.06
C GLU A 228 11.08 -2.01 -30.79
N GLY A 229 10.52 -1.22 -29.85
CA GLY A 229 9.11 -1.30 -29.51
C GLY A 229 8.78 -0.82 -28.10
N MET A 230 7.70 -1.31 -27.57
CA MET A 230 7.18 -0.89 -26.26
C MET A 230 6.81 -2.10 -25.40
N LEU A 231 7.25 -2.10 -24.14
CA LEU A 231 6.74 -2.98 -23.10
C LEU A 231 5.71 -2.21 -22.29
N PHE A 232 4.50 -2.72 -22.19
CA PHE A 232 3.43 -2.04 -21.45
C PHE A 232 2.73 -2.97 -20.45
N MET A 233 2.26 -2.36 -19.37
CA MET A 233 1.40 -2.96 -18.36
C MET A 233 0.18 -2.05 -18.19
N VAL A 234 -1.00 -2.59 -18.31
CA VAL A 234 -2.27 -1.84 -18.23
C VAL A 234 -3.16 -2.47 -17.19
N ASP A 235 -3.69 -1.62 -16.34
CA ASP A 235 -4.83 -1.85 -15.44
C ASP A 235 -4.73 -3.13 -14.61
N VAL A 236 -3.78 -3.15 -13.70
CA VAL A 236 -3.49 -4.28 -12.80
C VAL A 236 -4.18 -4.04 -11.47
#